data_980d2588574fb3a070dfeb22f02047bd
#
_entry.id   980d2588574fb3a070dfeb22f02047bd
#
_cell.length_a   1.000
_cell.length_b   1.000
_cell.length_c   1.000
_cell.angle_alpha   90.00
_cell.angle_beta   90.00
_cell.angle_gamma   90.00
#
_symmetry.space_group_name_H-M   'P 1'
#
loop_
_entity.id
_entity.type
_entity.pdbx_description
1 polymer ?
#
loop_
_entity_poly.entity_id
_entity_poly.type
_entity_poly.pdbx_seq_one_letter_code
_entity_poly.pdbx_strand_id
1 'polypeptide(L)'
;LTFSNHPITRCSHNLSFIQSVSNKIYQIEGEQITEMYSIEMIDPLPDERFLQQNNHKNYFELLQTLFDSGYSSGVTNLFETPQYLLVTFGKTKDSPSIQDYTLIWDKQKKRGTYYYRYFDDNLLTLSTCLNLNSPSTCYSENTFITAISPLTFGTNMHVILEKSNDTTVRRIAQTIKEDDNPVISFFTLKKEIVDN
;
A
#
# COMPACT_ATOMS: atom_id res chain seq x y z
N LEU A 1 5.33 17.81 -5.94
CA LEU A 1 5.09 16.49 -6.56
C LEU A 1 4.91 15.46 -5.45
N THR A 2 3.76 14.83 -5.36
CA THR A 2 3.54 13.73 -4.40
C THR A 2 3.63 12.41 -5.15
N PHE A 3 4.51 11.52 -4.70
CA PHE A 3 4.62 10.15 -5.20
C PHE A 3 3.66 9.20 -4.49
N SER A 4 2.86 9.71 -3.58
CA SER A 4 1.97 8.92 -2.74
C SER A 4 0.53 9.07 -3.18
N ASN A 5 -0.16 7.95 -3.31
CA ASN A 5 -1.62 7.93 -3.53
C ASN A 5 -2.37 8.11 -2.21
N HIS A 6 -1.76 7.72 -1.08
CA HIS A 6 -2.31 7.85 0.26
C HIS A 6 -1.26 8.40 1.23
N PRO A 7 -0.95 9.72 1.13
CA PRO A 7 0.09 10.31 1.95
C PRO A 7 -0.35 10.55 3.39
N ILE A 8 -1.64 10.47 3.68
CA ILE A 8 -2.23 10.81 4.98
C ILE A 8 -3.19 9.71 5.40
N THR A 9 -3.10 9.27 6.64
CA THR A 9 -4.05 8.35 7.27
C THR A 9 -4.48 8.88 8.62
N ARG A 10 -5.70 8.55 9.02
CA ARG A 10 -6.23 8.86 10.35
C ARG A 10 -6.38 7.59 11.16
N CYS A 11 -5.78 7.59 12.35
CA CYS A 11 -5.95 6.52 13.32
C CYS A 11 -6.41 7.11 14.63
N SER A 12 -7.64 6.76 15.05
CA SER A 12 -8.27 7.34 16.24
C SER A 12 -8.33 8.88 16.17
N HIS A 13 -7.59 9.57 17.03
CA HIS A 13 -7.52 11.04 17.06
C HIS A 13 -6.30 11.61 16.36
N ASN A 14 -5.35 10.76 15.96
CA ASN A 14 -4.09 11.16 15.38
C ASN A 14 -4.16 11.14 13.85
N LEU A 15 -3.41 12.03 13.24
CA LEU A 15 -3.23 12.12 11.82
C LEU A 15 -1.77 11.82 11.49
N SER A 16 -1.54 10.73 10.77
CA SER A 16 -0.19 10.37 10.32
C SER A 16 -0.01 10.67 8.84
N PHE A 17 1.18 11.10 8.44
CA PHE A 17 1.48 11.41 7.05
C PHE A 17 2.90 11.05 6.66
N ILE A 18 3.11 10.93 5.35
CA ILE A 18 4.41 10.71 4.71
C ILE A 18 4.73 11.85 3.75
N GLN A 19 6.02 12.08 3.56
CA GLN A 19 6.51 12.98 2.52
C GLN A 19 6.99 12.17 1.31
N SER A 20 6.91 12.79 0.13
CA SER A 20 7.45 12.18 -1.09
C SER A 20 8.95 11.93 -0.98
N VAL A 21 9.40 10.82 -1.55
CA VAL A 21 10.82 10.44 -1.58
C VAL A 21 11.43 10.41 -0.18
N SER A 22 10.67 9.95 0.80
CA SER A 22 11.09 9.86 2.20
C SER A 22 10.76 8.49 2.77
N ASN A 23 11.53 8.09 3.75
CA ASN A 23 11.27 6.89 4.56
C ASN A 23 10.70 7.22 5.94
N LYS A 24 10.31 8.47 6.16
CA LYS A 24 9.84 8.94 7.47
C LYS A 24 8.32 9.06 7.51
N ILE A 25 7.75 8.71 8.63
CA ILE A 25 6.34 8.86 8.94
C ILE A 25 6.22 9.83 10.09
N TYR A 26 5.40 10.83 9.89
CA TYR A 26 5.14 11.91 10.85
C TYR A 26 3.72 11.80 11.39
N GLN A 27 3.54 12.29 12.59
CA GLN A 27 2.23 12.44 13.24
C GLN A 27 1.97 13.92 13.55
N ILE A 28 0.72 14.31 13.36
CA ILE A 28 0.21 15.63 13.75
C ILE A 28 -0.65 15.46 15.00
N GLU A 29 -0.27 16.18 16.05
CA GLU A 29 -1.05 16.28 17.28
C GLU A 29 -1.18 17.76 17.66
N GLY A 30 -2.39 18.31 17.48
CA GLY A 30 -2.61 19.75 17.57
C GLY A 30 -1.78 20.52 16.54
N GLU A 31 -0.89 21.40 17.01
CA GLU A 31 0.03 22.18 16.17
C GLU A 31 1.44 21.55 16.05
N GLN A 32 1.65 20.40 16.66
CA GLN A 32 2.96 19.74 16.69
C GLN A 32 3.05 18.66 15.62
N ILE A 33 4.22 18.61 14.96
CA ILE A 33 4.58 17.57 14.01
C ILE A 33 5.76 16.80 14.61
N THR A 34 5.59 15.50 14.77
CA THR A 34 6.61 14.61 15.36
C THR A 34 6.94 13.49 14.39
N GLU A 35 8.22 13.19 14.21
CA GLU A 35 8.67 11.98 13.52
C GLU A 35 8.39 10.77 14.39
N MET A 36 7.52 9.87 13.93
CA MET A 36 7.12 8.67 14.68
C MET A 36 7.90 7.44 14.28
N TYR A 37 8.16 7.28 12.98
CA TYR A 37 8.84 6.12 12.44
C TYR A 37 9.81 6.54 11.35
N SER A 38 10.96 5.85 11.31
CA SER A 38 11.88 5.84 10.18
C SER A 38 12.02 4.40 9.70
N ILE A 39 11.79 4.16 8.41
CA ILE A 39 11.79 2.83 7.82
C ILE A 39 13.13 2.60 7.14
N GLU A 40 13.78 1.50 7.48
CA GLU A 40 14.95 1.06 6.72
C GLU A 40 14.49 0.58 5.34
N MET A 41 14.96 1.26 4.30
CA MET A 41 14.57 0.97 2.92
C MET A 41 15.48 -0.09 2.32
N ILE A 42 14.92 -0.95 1.46
CA ILE A 42 15.70 -1.98 0.73
C ILE A 42 16.67 -1.32 -0.26
N ASP A 43 16.17 -0.34 -1.01
CA ASP A 43 16.97 0.50 -1.91
C ASP A 43 17.24 1.85 -1.25
N PRO A 44 18.38 2.49 -1.52
CA PRO A 44 18.69 3.79 -0.96
C PRO A 44 17.72 4.86 -1.46
N LEU A 45 17.49 5.87 -0.63
CA LEU A 45 16.81 7.09 -1.06
C LEU A 45 17.79 7.99 -1.82
N PRO A 46 17.31 8.77 -2.80
CA PRO A 46 18.15 9.78 -3.46
C PRO A 46 18.54 10.87 -2.47
N ASP A 47 19.74 11.38 -2.62
CA ASP A 47 20.19 12.53 -1.86
C ASP A 47 19.57 13.85 -2.39
N GLU A 48 19.73 14.92 -1.62
CA GLU A 48 19.19 16.23 -1.99
C GLU A 48 19.77 16.75 -3.30
N ARG A 49 21.03 16.48 -3.59
CA ARG A 49 21.68 16.90 -4.83
C ARG A 49 21.04 16.23 -6.04
N PHE A 50 20.78 14.93 -5.96
CA PHE A 50 20.08 14.20 -7.02
C PHE A 50 18.69 14.78 -7.27
N LEU A 51 17.93 15.05 -6.21
CA LEU A 51 16.59 15.62 -6.31
C LEU A 51 16.62 17.04 -6.93
N GLN A 52 17.57 17.88 -6.54
CA GLN A 52 17.75 19.22 -7.11
C GLN A 52 18.09 19.17 -8.61
N GLN A 53 18.95 18.25 -9.02
CA GLN A 53 19.31 18.08 -10.43
C GLN A 53 18.14 17.60 -11.30
N ASN A 54 17.17 16.95 -10.72
CA ASN A 54 16.01 16.36 -11.41
C ASN A 54 14.68 17.07 -11.11
N ASN A 55 14.68 18.21 -10.43
CA ASN A 55 13.48 18.93 -10.00
C ASN A 55 12.61 19.48 -11.15
N HIS A 56 13.18 19.58 -12.35
CA HIS A 56 12.49 20.02 -13.57
C HIS A 56 11.69 18.91 -14.26
N LYS A 57 11.89 17.63 -13.85
CA LYS A 57 11.21 16.48 -14.44
C LYS A 57 9.77 16.37 -13.96
N ASN A 58 8.90 15.93 -14.85
CA ASN A 58 7.56 15.54 -14.44
C ASN A 58 7.58 14.25 -13.60
N TYR A 59 6.43 13.87 -13.06
CA TYR A 59 6.31 12.71 -12.18
C TYR A 59 6.86 11.40 -12.79
N PHE A 60 6.46 11.08 -14.02
CA PHE A 60 6.87 9.83 -14.65
C PHE A 60 8.35 9.80 -15.02
N GLU A 61 8.88 10.93 -15.50
CA GLU A 61 10.30 11.07 -15.81
C GLU A 61 11.17 10.94 -14.56
N LEU A 62 10.72 11.52 -13.44
CA LEU A 62 11.44 11.41 -12.18
C LEU A 62 11.39 9.97 -11.64
N LEU A 63 10.23 9.30 -11.68
CA LEU A 63 10.12 7.89 -11.31
C LEU A 63 11.05 7.01 -12.14
N GLN A 64 11.06 7.20 -13.46
CA GLN A 64 11.95 6.45 -14.34
C GLN A 64 13.42 6.72 -14.03
N THR A 65 13.76 7.97 -13.72
CA THR A 65 15.14 8.35 -13.36
C THR A 65 15.57 7.73 -12.03
N LEU A 66 14.68 7.68 -11.03
CA LEU A 66 14.93 6.99 -9.76
C LEU A 66 15.16 5.50 -10.01
N PHE A 67 14.27 4.88 -10.82
CA PHE A 67 14.38 3.49 -11.19
C PHE A 67 15.73 3.19 -11.87
N ASP A 68 16.09 3.93 -12.92
CA ASP A 68 17.32 3.73 -13.69
C ASP A 68 18.58 3.95 -12.84
N SER A 69 18.46 4.76 -11.78
CA SER A 69 19.54 5.06 -10.84
C SER A 69 19.60 4.14 -9.62
N GLY A 70 18.66 3.19 -9.51
CA GLY A 70 18.61 2.25 -8.38
C GLY A 70 18.17 2.88 -7.05
N TYR A 71 17.47 4.01 -7.11
CA TYR A 71 16.90 4.67 -5.93
C TYR A 71 15.45 4.27 -5.68
N SER A 72 15.09 4.19 -4.39
CA SER A 72 13.70 4.08 -3.99
C SER A 72 12.96 5.40 -4.18
N SER A 73 11.68 5.32 -4.55
CA SER A 73 10.77 6.47 -4.51
C SER A 73 10.30 6.85 -3.10
N GLY A 74 10.77 6.14 -2.08
CA GLY A 74 10.32 6.30 -0.70
C GLY A 74 9.01 5.58 -0.42
N VAL A 75 8.40 5.93 0.69
CA VAL A 75 7.10 5.41 1.10
C VAL A 75 6.01 5.99 0.20
N THR A 76 5.20 5.12 -0.39
CA THR A 76 4.15 5.50 -1.35
C THR A 76 2.75 5.50 -0.77
N ASN A 77 2.47 4.61 0.18
CA ASN A 77 1.17 4.57 0.85
C ASN A 77 1.35 4.27 2.33
N LEU A 78 0.43 4.82 3.12
CA LEU A 78 0.40 4.69 4.56
C LEU A 78 -1.02 4.35 5.02
N PHE A 79 -1.14 3.25 5.77
CA PHE A 79 -2.36 2.86 6.45
C PHE A 79 -2.03 2.53 7.90
N GLU A 80 -2.83 3.02 8.80
CA GLU A 80 -2.57 2.86 10.23
C GLU A 80 -3.83 2.44 10.97
N THR A 81 -3.69 1.43 11.82
CA THR A 81 -4.69 1.03 12.81
C THR A 81 -4.09 1.20 14.21
N PRO A 82 -4.86 1.08 15.27
CA PRO A 82 -4.31 1.06 16.63
C PRO A 82 -3.21 0.00 16.82
N GLN A 83 -3.31 -1.15 16.16
CA GLN A 83 -2.37 -2.24 16.29
C GLN A 83 -1.30 -2.27 15.20
N TYR A 84 -1.64 -1.95 13.96
CA TYR A 84 -0.75 -2.15 12.81
C TYR A 84 -0.44 -0.86 12.07
N LEU A 85 0.75 -0.83 11.49
CA LEU A 85 1.16 0.13 10.48
C LEU A 85 1.47 -0.64 9.19
N LEU A 86 0.78 -0.30 8.11
CA LEU A 86 1.03 -0.84 6.78
C LEU A 86 1.62 0.26 5.91
N VAL A 87 2.77 -0.03 5.34
CA VAL A 87 3.52 0.92 4.52
C VAL A 87 3.92 0.25 3.22
N THR A 88 3.63 0.88 2.10
CA THR A 88 4.11 0.42 0.80
C THR A 88 5.25 1.28 0.28
N PHE A 89 6.18 0.67 -0.42
CA PHE A 89 7.30 1.33 -1.09
C PHE A 89 7.76 0.50 -2.28
N GLY A 90 8.29 1.20 -3.28
CA GLY A 90 8.83 0.56 -4.48
C GLY A 90 10.28 0.12 -4.27
N LYS A 91 10.59 -1.09 -4.74
CA LYS A 91 11.97 -1.57 -4.94
C LYS A 91 12.30 -1.52 -6.42
N THR A 92 13.48 -1.01 -6.74
CA THR A 92 13.94 -0.86 -8.12
C THR A 92 15.15 -1.73 -8.42
N LYS A 93 16.02 -1.93 -7.44
CA LYS A 93 17.27 -2.63 -7.61
C LYS A 93 17.07 -4.11 -7.96
N ASP A 94 17.83 -4.58 -8.94
CA ASP A 94 17.84 -5.98 -9.40
C ASP A 94 16.48 -6.47 -9.95
N SER A 95 15.61 -5.54 -10.37
CA SER A 95 14.30 -5.86 -10.94
C SER A 95 14.12 -5.25 -12.33
N PRO A 96 13.50 -5.97 -13.29
CA PRO A 96 13.15 -5.41 -14.59
C PRO A 96 12.00 -4.40 -14.54
N SER A 97 11.35 -4.26 -13.40
CA SER A 97 10.25 -3.32 -13.15
C SER A 97 10.20 -2.93 -11.68
N ILE A 98 9.55 -1.81 -11.38
CA ILE A 98 9.28 -1.42 -10.00
C ILE A 98 8.47 -2.52 -9.32
N GLN A 99 8.95 -2.99 -8.19
CA GLN A 99 8.26 -3.98 -7.36
C GLN A 99 7.77 -3.30 -6.09
N ASP A 100 6.47 -3.40 -5.84
CA ASP A 100 5.88 -2.88 -4.62
C ASP A 100 6.05 -3.86 -3.47
N TYR A 101 6.62 -3.38 -2.40
CA TYR A 101 6.74 -4.06 -1.12
C TYR A 101 5.80 -3.44 -0.11
N THR A 102 5.27 -4.26 0.79
CA THR A 102 4.54 -3.79 1.96
C THR A 102 5.26 -4.21 3.23
N LEU A 103 5.53 -3.27 4.10
CA LEU A 103 5.88 -3.53 5.49
C LEU A 103 4.59 -3.59 6.30
N ILE A 104 4.38 -4.68 7.02
CA ILE A 104 3.38 -4.77 8.09
C ILE A 104 4.11 -4.72 9.41
N TRP A 105 3.91 -3.65 10.16
CA TRP A 105 4.51 -3.43 11.47
C TRP A 105 3.47 -3.61 12.57
N ASP A 106 3.71 -4.56 13.49
CA ASP A 106 2.91 -4.72 14.71
C ASP A 106 3.47 -3.79 15.80
N LYS A 107 2.68 -2.78 16.15
CA LYS A 107 3.06 -1.76 17.12
C LYS A 107 3.23 -2.31 18.53
N GLN A 108 2.47 -3.35 18.89
CA GLN A 108 2.53 -3.97 20.22
C GLN A 108 3.77 -4.86 20.34
N LYS A 109 4.02 -5.69 19.34
CA LYS A 109 5.19 -6.57 19.30
C LYS A 109 6.48 -5.84 18.92
N LYS A 110 6.39 -4.61 18.40
CA LYS A 110 7.51 -3.81 17.89
C LYS A 110 8.34 -4.55 16.86
N ARG A 111 7.68 -5.25 15.98
CA ARG A 111 8.33 -5.98 14.88
C ARG A 111 7.50 -5.90 13.61
N GLY A 112 8.16 -6.04 12.47
CA GLY A 112 7.52 -5.99 11.17
C GLY A 112 8.07 -7.03 10.22
N THR A 113 7.30 -7.30 9.18
CA THR A 113 7.67 -8.20 8.11
C THR A 113 7.42 -7.54 6.77
N TYR A 114 8.37 -7.69 5.85
CA TYR A 114 8.26 -7.24 4.48
C TYR A 114 7.65 -8.32 3.62
N TYR A 115 6.71 -7.91 2.80
CA TYR A 115 6.04 -8.79 1.88
C TYR A 115 6.20 -8.28 0.45
N TYR A 116 6.44 -9.19 -0.46
CA TYR A 116 6.41 -8.96 -1.90
C TYR A 116 5.31 -9.83 -2.50
N ARG A 117 4.29 -9.19 -3.06
CA ARG A 117 3.09 -9.83 -3.59
C ARG A 117 2.39 -10.73 -2.58
N TYR A 118 1.30 -10.26 -2.02
CA TYR A 118 0.57 -10.97 -1.02
C TYR A 118 -0.82 -11.14 -1.28
N PHE A 119 -1.24 -11.75 -0.34
CA PHE A 119 -2.54 -12.07 0.18
C PHE A 119 -3.12 -13.23 -0.60
N ASP A 120 -2.71 -14.37 -0.17
CA ASP A 120 -3.47 -15.59 -0.35
C ASP A 120 -4.67 -15.50 0.59
N ASP A 121 -5.63 -14.64 0.27
CA ASP A 121 -6.96 -14.80 0.80
C ASP A 121 -7.84 -15.43 -0.28
N ASN A 122 -8.77 -16.26 0.14
CA ASN A 122 -9.69 -16.94 -0.75
C ASN A 122 -10.64 -15.99 -1.49
N LEU A 123 -10.62 -14.70 -1.15
CA LEU A 123 -11.43 -13.65 -1.72
C LEU A 123 -10.69 -12.93 -2.85
N LEU A 124 -9.42 -12.70 -2.66
CA LEU A 124 -8.58 -11.83 -3.46
C LEU A 124 -7.38 -12.60 -3.99
N THR A 125 -7.59 -13.83 -4.44
CA THR A 125 -6.63 -14.54 -5.31
C THR A 125 -6.18 -13.69 -6.50
N LEU A 126 -6.72 -12.51 -6.59
CA LEU A 126 -6.29 -11.40 -7.40
C LEU A 126 -5.11 -10.74 -6.70
N SER A 127 -3.91 -11.26 -6.90
CA SER A 127 -2.64 -10.73 -6.39
C SER A 127 -2.42 -9.22 -6.68
N THR A 128 -3.34 -8.63 -7.42
CA THR A 128 -3.38 -7.21 -7.77
C THR A 128 -4.45 -6.44 -6.99
N CYS A 129 -5.32 -7.11 -6.22
CA CYS A 129 -6.51 -6.44 -5.65
C CYS A 129 -6.29 -5.79 -4.30
N LEU A 130 -5.28 -6.22 -3.56
CA LEU A 130 -4.74 -5.38 -2.52
C LEU A 130 -3.68 -4.46 -3.14
N ASN A 131 -4.04 -3.87 -4.24
CA ASN A 131 -3.46 -2.61 -4.59
C ASN A 131 -3.85 -1.69 -3.44
N LEU A 132 -3.00 -1.59 -2.42
CA LEU A 132 -3.11 -0.59 -1.36
C LEU A 132 -3.04 0.83 -1.95
N ASN A 133 -3.06 0.94 -3.27
CA ASN A 133 -3.26 2.15 -4.05
C ASN A 133 -4.73 2.60 -4.10
N SER A 134 -5.68 1.74 -3.71
CA SER A 134 -7.07 2.16 -3.53
C SER A 134 -7.25 2.79 -2.15
N PRO A 135 -8.16 3.78 -2.01
CA PRO A 135 -8.44 4.41 -0.74
C PRO A 135 -8.94 3.35 0.25
N SER A 136 -8.02 2.80 0.99
CA SER A 136 -8.31 1.95 2.14
C SER A 136 -8.32 2.83 3.37
N THR A 137 -9.30 2.64 4.20
CA THR A 137 -9.36 3.30 5.49
C THR A 137 -9.40 2.25 6.60
N CYS A 138 -8.89 2.62 7.75
CA CYS A 138 -9.05 1.83 8.95
C CYS A 138 -10.52 1.90 9.40
N TYR A 139 -11.19 0.76 9.48
CA TYR A 139 -12.55 0.66 10.00
C TYR A 139 -12.59 0.36 11.50
N SER A 140 -11.68 -0.48 11.95
CA SER A 140 -11.53 -0.86 13.36
C SER A 140 -10.08 -1.23 13.66
N GLU A 141 -9.81 -1.73 14.85
CA GLU A 141 -8.45 -2.05 15.31
C GLU A 141 -7.62 -2.88 14.34
N ASN A 142 -8.24 -3.80 13.60
CA ASN A 142 -7.58 -4.72 12.69
C ASN A 142 -8.23 -4.81 11.31
N THR A 143 -9.26 -4.02 11.03
CA THR A 143 -10.04 -4.15 9.81
C THR A 143 -9.78 -2.98 8.89
N PHE A 144 -9.45 -3.29 7.66
CA PHE A 144 -9.27 -2.35 6.57
C PHE A 144 -10.45 -2.45 5.60
N ILE A 145 -10.75 -1.35 4.94
CA ILE A 145 -11.76 -1.28 3.89
C ILE A 145 -11.08 -0.89 2.59
N THR A 146 -11.41 -1.60 1.53
CA THR A 146 -11.02 -1.22 0.17
C THR A 146 -12.21 -1.27 -0.77
N ALA A 147 -12.21 -0.39 -1.77
CA ALA A 147 -13.17 -0.39 -2.86
C ALA A 147 -12.54 -1.06 -4.09
N ILE A 148 -13.19 -2.10 -4.59
CA ILE A 148 -12.73 -2.85 -5.75
C ILE A 148 -13.59 -2.46 -6.95
N SER A 149 -12.95 -1.97 -8.01
CA SER A 149 -13.65 -1.60 -9.23
C SER A 149 -14.39 -2.79 -9.86
N PRO A 150 -15.62 -2.60 -10.37
CA PRO A 150 -16.33 -3.61 -11.14
C PRO A 150 -15.51 -4.18 -12.29
N LEU A 151 -14.77 -3.33 -12.99
CA LEU A 151 -13.86 -3.73 -14.07
C LEU A 151 -12.82 -4.75 -13.58
N THR A 152 -12.28 -4.57 -12.36
CA THR A 152 -11.33 -5.52 -11.77
C THR A 152 -11.95 -6.90 -11.57
N PHE A 153 -13.20 -6.97 -11.10
CA PHE A 153 -13.93 -8.23 -10.98
C PHE A 153 -14.18 -8.86 -12.34
N GLY A 154 -14.66 -8.09 -13.31
CA GLY A 154 -14.96 -8.58 -14.66
C GLY A 154 -13.72 -9.12 -15.38
N THR A 155 -12.62 -8.37 -15.33
CA THR A 155 -11.35 -8.77 -15.96
C THR A 155 -10.79 -10.05 -15.33
N ASN A 156 -11.00 -10.27 -14.05
CA ASN A 156 -10.45 -11.41 -13.30
C ASN A 156 -11.50 -12.51 -13.01
N MET A 157 -12.67 -12.44 -13.60
CA MET A 157 -13.76 -13.38 -13.35
C MET A 157 -13.32 -14.84 -13.44
N HIS A 158 -12.56 -15.21 -14.47
CA HIS A 158 -12.11 -16.59 -14.66
C HIS A 158 -11.21 -17.08 -13.50
N VAL A 159 -10.30 -16.22 -12.99
CA VAL A 159 -9.44 -16.56 -11.85
C VAL A 159 -10.25 -16.70 -10.57
N ILE A 160 -11.22 -15.82 -10.36
CA ILE A 160 -12.12 -15.87 -9.19
C ILE A 160 -12.92 -17.17 -9.21
N LEU A 161 -13.50 -17.53 -10.36
CA LEU A 161 -14.29 -18.74 -10.49
C LEU A 161 -13.48 -20.03 -10.36
N GLU A 162 -12.21 -19.98 -10.73
CA GLU A 162 -11.29 -21.12 -10.58
C GLU A 162 -10.84 -21.30 -9.12
N LYS A 163 -10.47 -20.22 -8.46
CA LYS A 163 -9.72 -20.27 -7.18
C LYS A 163 -10.55 -19.96 -5.94
N SER A 164 -11.56 -19.12 -6.04
CA SER A 164 -12.36 -18.75 -4.88
C SER A 164 -13.41 -19.80 -4.53
N ASN A 165 -13.47 -20.20 -3.26
CA ASN A 165 -14.52 -21.04 -2.71
C ASN A 165 -15.67 -20.21 -2.09
N ASP A 166 -15.53 -18.88 -2.02
CA ASP A 166 -16.57 -18.01 -1.50
C ASP A 166 -17.71 -17.85 -2.51
N THR A 167 -18.89 -18.32 -2.14
CA THR A 167 -20.09 -18.30 -3.01
C THR A 167 -20.56 -16.88 -3.33
N THR A 168 -20.37 -15.94 -2.40
CA THR A 168 -20.75 -14.54 -2.58
C THR A 168 -19.84 -13.87 -3.59
N VAL A 169 -18.53 -14.07 -3.46
CA VAL A 169 -17.52 -13.53 -4.38
C VAL A 169 -17.73 -14.09 -5.79
N ARG A 170 -17.92 -15.40 -5.91
CA ARG A 170 -18.21 -16.05 -7.19
C ARG A 170 -19.47 -15.48 -7.85
N ARG A 171 -20.54 -15.28 -7.08
CA ARG A 171 -21.78 -14.68 -7.58
C ARG A 171 -21.55 -13.25 -8.05
N ILE A 172 -20.86 -12.42 -7.26
CA ILE A 172 -20.52 -11.05 -7.65
C ILE A 172 -19.75 -11.07 -8.98
N ALA A 173 -18.70 -11.87 -9.08
CA ALA A 173 -17.88 -11.96 -10.28
C ALA A 173 -18.66 -12.35 -11.55
N GLN A 174 -19.71 -13.19 -11.39
CA GLN A 174 -20.56 -13.62 -12.49
C GLN A 174 -21.61 -12.60 -12.91
N THR A 175 -22.01 -11.70 -12.01
CA THR A 175 -23.17 -10.81 -12.23
C THR A 175 -22.79 -9.34 -12.36
N ILE A 176 -21.60 -8.95 -11.92
CA ILE A 176 -21.16 -7.55 -11.93
C ILE A 176 -20.97 -7.04 -13.35
N LYS A 177 -21.40 -5.81 -13.56
CA LYS A 177 -21.24 -5.08 -14.83
C LYS A 177 -20.25 -3.94 -14.64
N GLU A 178 -19.67 -3.47 -15.73
CA GLU A 178 -18.65 -2.43 -15.71
C GLU A 178 -19.13 -1.09 -15.10
N ASP A 179 -20.43 -0.80 -15.25
CA ASP A 179 -21.10 0.40 -14.77
C ASP A 179 -21.71 0.26 -13.37
N ASP A 180 -21.55 -0.90 -12.71
CA ASP A 180 -22.02 -1.11 -11.34
C ASP A 180 -21.17 -0.30 -10.35
N ASN A 181 -21.69 -0.15 -9.12
CA ASN A 181 -20.94 0.46 -8.03
C ASN A 181 -19.75 -0.43 -7.62
N PRO A 182 -18.65 0.16 -7.12
CA PRO A 182 -17.54 -0.59 -6.57
C PRO A 182 -17.96 -1.56 -5.47
N VAL A 183 -17.32 -2.72 -5.43
CA VAL A 183 -17.48 -3.70 -4.36
C VAL A 183 -16.66 -3.26 -3.16
N ILE A 184 -17.31 -3.09 -2.02
CA ILE A 184 -16.63 -2.77 -0.77
C ILE A 184 -16.18 -4.07 -0.11
N SER A 185 -14.88 -4.20 0.07
CA SER A 185 -14.26 -5.34 0.75
C SER A 185 -13.74 -4.93 2.12
N PHE A 186 -14.05 -5.75 3.12
CA PHE A 186 -13.50 -5.65 4.47
C PHE A 186 -12.50 -6.79 4.65
N PHE A 187 -11.31 -6.47 5.10
CA PHE A 187 -10.30 -7.49 5.38
C PHE A 187 -9.58 -7.23 6.69
N THR A 188 -9.14 -8.31 7.33
CA THR A 188 -8.37 -8.27 8.57
C THR A 188 -7.03 -8.96 8.36
N LEU A 189 -5.99 -8.49 9.05
CA LEU A 189 -4.71 -9.16 9.05
C LEU A 189 -4.80 -10.44 9.89
N LYS A 190 -4.29 -11.55 9.34
CA LYS A 190 -4.17 -12.79 10.10
C LYS A 190 -3.13 -12.64 11.19
N LYS A 191 -3.38 -13.15 12.39
CA LYS A 191 -2.44 -13.09 13.53
C LYS A 191 -1.08 -13.72 13.22
N GLU A 192 -1.05 -14.74 12.37
CA GLU A 192 0.16 -15.51 12.00
C GLU A 192 1.10 -14.75 11.06
N ILE A 193 0.61 -13.69 10.40
CA ILE A 193 1.41 -12.88 9.46
C ILE A 193 2.60 -12.22 10.15
N VAL A 194 2.52 -11.97 11.45
CA VAL A 194 3.54 -11.25 12.22
C VAL A 194 4.36 -12.20 13.11
N ASP A 195 4.07 -13.49 13.11
CA ASP A 195 4.73 -14.49 13.97
C ASP A 195 5.81 -15.32 13.27
N ASN A 196 6.00 -15.15 11.94
CA ASN A 196 7.02 -15.84 11.14
C ASN A 196 8.25 -14.98 10.87
#